data_6ecaf28bed8726f82dc7c9e50221a945
#
_entry.id   6ecaf28bed8726f82dc7c9e50221a945
#
_cell.length_a   1.000
_cell.length_b   1.000
_cell.length_c   1.000
_cell.angle_alpha   90.00
_cell.angle_beta   90.00
_cell.angle_gamma   90.00
#
_symmetry.space_group_name_H-M   'P 1'
#
loop_
_entity.id
_entity.type
_entity.pdbx_description
1 polymer ?
#
loop_
_entity_poly.entity_id
_entity_poly.type
_entity_poly.pdbx_seq_one_letter_code
_entity_poly.pdbx_strand_id
1 'polypeptide(L)'
;NILGVRIPQLRILAKEIAKRDNWRMFVEATDTKFYEETMLQGMVIGLAKMELDERMKHISMFVPRIDNWAVCDIFCGELKTAVKKGKETVWQFIQPYLISPKEFEIRFGIVMLFHYVDEEHIDALLAHADTFSHDAYYARMAMAWMISICFIKFPEKTMKYLKPVSYTH
;
A
#
# COMPACT_ATOMS: atom_id res chain seq x y z
N ASN A 1 11.68 -18.00 -4.32
CA ASN A 1 11.55 -18.62 -5.66
C ASN A 1 10.62 -17.77 -6.53
N ILE A 2 10.91 -17.71 -7.85
CA ILE A 2 10.14 -16.95 -8.85
C ILE A 2 9.70 -17.93 -9.94
N LEU A 3 8.41 -17.89 -10.31
CA LEU A 3 7.85 -18.66 -11.44
C LEU A 3 7.97 -17.90 -12.77
N GLY A 4 8.10 -16.59 -12.74
CA GLY A 4 8.18 -15.75 -13.93
C GLY A 4 6.82 -15.44 -14.58
N VAL A 5 5.72 -15.59 -13.85
CA VAL A 5 4.37 -15.28 -14.35
C VAL A 5 4.19 -13.75 -14.37
N ARG A 6 3.77 -13.22 -15.53
CA ARG A 6 3.57 -11.78 -15.68
C ARG A 6 2.35 -11.28 -14.91
N ILE A 7 2.43 -10.05 -14.37
CA ILE A 7 1.36 -9.40 -13.58
C ILE A 7 -0.02 -9.43 -14.25
N PRO A 8 -0.17 -9.19 -15.58
CA PRO A 8 -1.49 -9.29 -16.22
C PRO A 8 -2.14 -10.68 -16.10
N GLN A 9 -1.34 -11.76 -16.21
CA GLN A 9 -1.83 -13.12 -16.02
C GLN A 9 -2.22 -13.39 -14.55
N LEU A 10 -1.41 -12.91 -13.60
CA LEU A 10 -1.75 -13.01 -12.18
C LEU A 10 -3.07 -12.30 -11.86
N ARG A 11 -3.32 -11.12 -12.45
CA ARG A 11 -4.60 -10.41 -12.27
C ARG A 11 -5.80 -11.17 -12.82
N ILE A 12 -5.66 -11.87 -13.95
CA ILE A 12 -6.72 -12.73 -14.49
C ILE A 12 -7.02 -13.84 -13.49
N LEU A 13 -5.99 -14.56 -13.04
CA LEU A 13 -6.11 -15.65 -12.08
C LEU A 13 -6.68 -15.16 -10.74
N ALA A 14 -6.25 -14.00 -10.24
CA ALA A 14 -6.78 -13.39 -9.03
C ALA A 14 -8.29 -13.14 -9.11
N LYS A 15 -8.78 -12.64 -10.25
CA LYS A 15 -10.21 -12.43 -10.48
C LYS A 15 -11.01 -13.73 -10.50
N GLU A 16 -10.44 -14.81 -10.99
CA GLU A 16 -11.08 -16.13 -10.97
C GLU A 16 -11.12 -16.71 -9.56
N ILE A 17 -10.00 -16.64 -8.82
CA ILE A 17 -9.93 -17.12 -7.44
C ILE A 17 -10.89 -16.31 -6.54
N ALA A 18 -10.91 -14.99 -6.69
CA ALA A 18 -11.75 -14.10 -5.87
C ALA A 18 -13.27 -14.35 -6.01
N LYS A 19 -13.70 -15.08 -7.05
CA LYS A 19 -15.09 -15.48 -7.28
C LYS A 19 -15.43 -16.85 -6.68
N ARG A 20 -14.44 -17.64 -6.25
CA ARG A 20 -14.65 -18.97 -5.70
C ARG A 20 -15.10 -18.87 -4.24
N ASP A 21 -15.92 -19.81 -3.78
CA ASP A 21 -16.39 -19.83 -2.39
C ASP A 21 -15.24 -20.05 -1.38
N ASN A 22 -14.18 -20.71 -1.80
CA ASN A 22 -13.03 -21.05 -0.98
C ASN A 22 -11.85 -20.07 -1.08
N TRP A 23 -12.02 -18.85 -1.62
CA TRP A 23 -10.95 -17.86 -1.74
C TRP A 23 -10.27 -17.51 -0.40
N ARG A 24 -11.03 -17.60 0.72
CA ARG A 24 -10.50 -17.35 2.06
C ARG A 24 -9.38 -18.33 2.42
N MET A 25 -9.57 -19.60 2.16
CA MET A 25 -8.55 -20.63 2.39
C MET A 25 -7.26 -20.31 1.60
N PHE A 26 -7.40 -19.80 0.38
CA PHE A 26 -6.26 -19.44 -0.44
C PHE A 26 -5.48 -18.26 0.16
N VAL A 27 -6.14 -17.18 0.62
CA VAL A 27 -5.45 -16.00 1.16
C VAL A 27 -4.89 -16.22 2.56
N GLU A 28 -5.43 -17.17 3.32
CA GLU A 28 -4.99 -17.53 4.67
C GLU A 28 -3.83 -18.54 4.67
N ALA A 29 -3.57 -19.20 3.55
CA ALA A 29 -2.43 -20.12 3.44
C ALA A 29 -1.10 -19.37 3.65
N THR A 30 -0.25 -19.91 4.52
CA THR A 30 1.03 -19.27 4.91
C THR A 30 2.26 -19.95 4.31
N ASP A 31 2.10 -21.11 3.70
CA ASP A 31 3.16 -21.95 3.12
C ASP A 31 3.46 -21.63 1.65
N THR A 32 3.33 -20.36 1.27
CA THR A 32 3.66 -19.91 -0.09
C THR A 32 5.13 -20.19 -0.41
N LYS A 33 5.36 -20.89 -1.54
CA LYS A 33 6.71 -21.28 -2.01
C LYS A 33 7.27 -20.29 -3.02
N PHE A 34 6.39 -19.60 -3.72
CA PHE A 34 6.74 -18.71 -4.81
C PHE A 34 6.27 -17.29 -4.53
N TYR A 35 7.07 -16.35 -4.95
CA TYR A 35 6.80 -14.92 -4.91
C TYR A 35 5.43 -14.53 -5.52
N GLU A 36 5.08 -15.16 -6.65
CA GLU A 36 3.82 -14.91 -7.33
C GLU A 36 2.60 -15.42 -6.55
N GLU A 37 2.76 -16.42 -5.70
CA GLU A 37 1.66 -16.89 -4.81
C GLU A 37 1.33 -15.82 -3.77
N THR A 38 2.34 -15.24 -3.13
CA THR A 38 2.14 -14.13 -2.18
C THR A 38 1.51 -12.92 -2.87
N MET A 39 2.00 -12.55 -4.05
CA MET A 39 1.43 -11.45 -4.83
C MET A 39 -0.03 -11.72 -5.20
N LEU A 40 -0.35 -12.95 -5.61
CA LEU A 40 -1.69 -13.39 -5.98
C LEU A 40 -2.65 -13.33 -4.78
N GLN A 41 -2.20 -13.72 -3.58
CA GLN A 41 -2.98 -13.59 -2.36
C GLN A 41 -3.35 -12.12 -2.08
N GLY A 42 -2.40 -11.21 -2.18
CA GLY A 42 -2.65 -9.78 -2.05
C GLY A 42 -3.68 -9.26 -3.07
N MET A 43 -3.55 -9.67 -4.34
CA MET A 43 -4.53 -9.32 -5.37
C MET A 43 -5.93 -9.86 -5.04
N VAL A 44 -6.05 -11.10 -4.58
CA VAL A 44 -7.35 -11.70 -4.20
C VAL A 44 -7.97 -10.95 -3.03
N ILE A 45 -7.21 -10.58 -2.01
CA ILE A 45 -7.70 -9.75 -0.89
C ILE A 45 -8.27 -8.42 -1.42
N GLY A 46 -7.62 -7.79 -2.40
CA GLY A 46 -8.12 -6.55 -3.01
C GLY A 46 -9.41 -6.73 -3.83
N LEU A 47 -9.56 -7.85 -4.52
CA LEU A 47 -10.60 -8.10 -5.52
C LEU A 47 -11.83 -8.86 -4.98
N ALA A 48 -11.68 -9.74 -3.98
CA ALA A 48 -12.75 -10.58 -3.48
C ALA A 48 -13.89 -9.73 -2.90
N LYS A 49 -15.13 -10.21 -3.10
CA LYS A 49 -16.32 -9.55 -2.54
C LYS A 49 -16.42 -9.86 -1.06
N MET A 50 -16.28 -8.83 -0.24
CA MET A 50 -16.41 -8.92 1.22
C MET A 50 -16.74 -7.54 1.82
N GLU A 51 -17.19 -7.54 3.07
CA GLU A 51 -17.39 -6.31 3.85
C GLU A 51 -16.06 -5.66 4.21
N LEU A 52 -16.08 -4.36 4.52
CA LEU A 52 -14.86 -3.58 4.78
C LEU A 52 -14.09 -4.11 6.00
N ASP A 53 -14.79 -4.43 7.07
CA ASP A 53 -14.19 -4.94 8.31
C ASP A 53 -13.46 -6.28 8.11
N GLU A 54 -14.06 -7.18 7.32
CA GLU A 54 -13.42 -8.44 6.93
C GLU A 54 -12.14 -8.18 6.11
N ARG A 55 -12.22 -7.24 5.17
CA ARG A 55 -11.05 -6.86 4.37
C ARG A 55 -9.92 -6.29 5.23
N MET A 56 -10.24 -5.45 6.21
CA MET A 56 -9.25 -4.91 7.14
C MET A 56 -8.54 -6.01 7.93
N LYS A 57 -9.27 -7.05 8.35
CA LYS A 57 -8.67 -8.23 9.00
C LYS A 57 -7.69 -8.94 8.08
N HIS A 58 -8.09 -9.22 6.84
CA HIS A 58 -7.18 -9.85 5.87
C HIS A 58 -5.96 -8.98 5.56
N ILE A 59 -6.11 -7.64 5.46
CA ILE A 59 -4.99 -6.71 5.30
C ILE A 59 -4.03 -6.82 6.49
N SER A 60 -4.53 -6.76 7.72
CA SER A 60 -3.71 -6.88 8.95
C SER A 60 -2.92 -8.19 9.03
N MET A 61 -3.51 -9.29 8.53
CA MET A 61 -2.83 -10.59 8.48
C MET A 61 -1.81 -10.68 7.34
N PHE A 62 -2.03 -9.98 6.25
CA PHE A 62 -1.19 -10.04 5.05
C PHE A 62 0.02 -9.11 5.13
N VAL A 63 -0.15 -7.87 5.61
CA VAL A 63 0.93 -6.86 5.64
C VAL A 63 2.21 -7.35 6.30
N PRO A 64 2.21 -8.07 7.45
CA PRO A 64 3.43 -8.60 8.06
C PRO A 64 4.18 -9.65 7.21
N ARG A 65 3.55 -10.18 6.17
CA ARG A 65 4.13 -11.17 5.24
C ARG A 65 4.79 -10.54 4.01
N ILE A 66 4.64 -9.23 3.86
CA ILE A 66 5.24 -8.48 2.74
C ILE A 66 6.74 -8.31 3.03
N ASP A 67 7.58 -8.83 2.13
CA ASP A 67 9.03 -8.81 2.23
C ASP A 67 9.73 -8.12 1.05
N ASN A 68 8.95 -7.55 0.13
CA ASN A 68 9.47 -6.87 -1.05
C ASN A 68 8.52 -5.78 -1.57
N TRP A 69 9.08 -4.82 -2.29
CA TRP A 69 8.36 -3.65 -2.80
C TRP A 69 7.28 -3.99 -3.83
N ALA A 70 7.50 -5.00 -4.67
CA ALA A 70 6.56 -5.29 -5.75
C ALA A 70 5.26 -5.92 -5.22
N VAL A 71 5.34 -6.81 -4.24
CA VAL A 71 4.15 -7.34 -3.54
C VAL A 71 3.42 -6.20 -2.83
N CYS A 72 4.16 -5.33 -2.12
CA CYS A 72 3.62 -4.19 -1.39
C CYS A 72 2.82 -3.26 -2.31
N ASP A 73 3.44 -2.79 -3.39
CA ASP A 73 2.87 -1.76 -4.26
C ASP A 73 1.67 -2.27 -5.06
N ILE A 74 1.76 -3.51 -5.56
CA ILE A 74 0.64 -4.16 -6.24
C ILE A 74 -0.54 -4.34 -5.28
N PHE A 75 -0.27 -4.82 -4.07
CA PHE A 75 -1.30 -4.99 -3.05
C PHE A 75 -2.01 -3.67 -2.73
N CYS A 76 -1.26 -2.60 -2.46
CA CYS A 76 -1.82 -1.27 -2.21
C CYS A 76 -2.68 -0.79 -3.39
N GLY A 77 -2.24 -1.04 -4.63
CA GLY A 77 -3.01 -0.69 -5.83
C GLY A 77 -4.36 -1.39 -5.92
N GLU A 78 -4.43 -2.66 -5.53
CA GLU A 78 -5.68 -3.44 -5.52
C GLU A 78 -6.66 -2.99 -4.40
N LEU A 79 -6.18 -2.29 -3.36
CA LEU A 79 -7.01 -1.79 -2.25
C LEU A 79 -7.81 -0.51 -2.58
N LYS A 80 -7.71 0.02 -3.80
CA LYS A 80 -8.47 1.21 -4.24
C LYS A 80 -9.97 1.11 -3.97
N THR A 81 -10.56 -0.08 -4.12
CA THR A 81 -11.98 -0.29 -3.85
C THR A 81 -12.31 -0.19 -2.37
N ALA A 82 -11.42 -0.65 -1.48
CA ALA A 82 -11.58 -0.51 -0.03
C ALA A 82 -11.59 0.98 0.36
N VAL A 83 -10.64 1.76 -0.15
CA VAL A 83 -10.59 3.21 0.08
C VAL A 83 -11.86 3.90 -0.40
N LYS A 84 -12.40 3.54 -1.58
CA LYS A 84 -13.65 4.11 -2.09
C LYS A 84 -14.86 3.79 -1.21
N LYS A 85 -14.90 2.60 -0.58
CA LYS A 85 -16.02 2.17 0.27
C LYS A 85 -15.99 2.80 1.66
N GLY A 86 -14.80 3.09 2.20
CA GLY A 86 -14.64 3.64 3.54
C GLY A 86 -13.37 4.45 3.69
N LYS A 87 -13.31 5.61 3.01
CA LYS A 87 -12.13 6.48 2.93
C LYS A 87 -11.56 6.80 4.30
N GLU A 88 -12.40 7.29 5.22
CA GLU A 88 -11.98 7.65 6.57
C GLU A 88 -11.58 6.42 7.40
N THR A 89 -12.32 5.32 7.32
CA THR A 89 -11.99 4.07 8.03
C THR A 89 -10.63 3.54 7.61
N VAL A 90 -10.34 3.55 6.29
CA VAL A 90 -9.03 3.11 5.77
C VAL A 90 -7.93 4.10 6.15
N TRP A 91 -8.21 5.41 6.15
CA TRP A 91 -7.26 6.43 6.62
C TRP A 91 -6.81 6.18 8.06
N GLN A 92 -7.76 5.95 8.97
CA GLN A 92 -7.45 5.65 10.37
C GLN A 92 -6.71 4.32 10.52
N PHE A 93 -7.10 3.33 9.73
CA PHE A 93 -6.48 2.01 9.74
C PHE A 93 -5.00 2.01 9.35
N ILE A 94 -4.60 2.86 8.40
CA ILE A 94 -3.20 2.90 7.93
C ILE A 94 -2.27 3.71 8.85
N GLN A 95 -2.78 4.55 9.76
CA GLN A 95 -1.96 5.42 10.60
C GLN A 95 -0.89 4.66 11.42
N PRO A 96 -1.16 3.53 12.08
CA PRO A 96 -0.14 2.77 12.80
C PRO A 96 1.01 2.28 11.92
N TYR A 97 0.76 2.00 10.65
CA TYR A 97 1.80 1.55 9.72
C TYR A 97 2.77 2.67 9.34
N LEU A 98 2.34 3.94 9.37
CA LEU A 98 3.19 5.09 9.04
C LEU A 98 4.32 5.34 10.06
N ILE A 99 4.23 4.72 11.23
CA ILE A 99 5.23 4.79 12.31
C ILE A 99 5.82 3.43 12.64
N SER A 100 5.57 2.41 11.82
CA SER A 100 6.13 1.07 12.04
C SER A 100 7.65 1.07 11.87
N PRO A 101 8.41 0.37 12.74
CA PRO A 101 9.84 0.20 12.56
C PRO A 101 10.21 -0.80 11.46
N LYS A 102 9.23 -1.54 10.91
CA LYS A 102 9.45 -2.54 9.87
C LYS A 102 9.33 -1.92 8.48
N GLU A 103 10.33 -2.14 7.65
CA GLU A 103 10.47 -1.51 6.33
C GLU A 103 9.24 -1.63 5.43
N PHE A 104 8.68 -2.83 5.29
CA PHE A 104 7.54 -3.04 4.39
C PHE A 104 6.19 -2.73 5.03
N GLU A 105 6.09 -2.69 6.34
CA GLU A 105 4.90 -2.18 7.02
C GLU A 105 4.78 -0.66 6.84
N ILE A 106 5.87 0.10 7.08
CA ILE A 106 5.87 1.55 6.85
C ILE A 106 5.73 1.87 5.36
N ARG A 107 6.37 1.08 4.45
CA ARG A 107 6.15 1.23 3.01
C ARG A 107 4.69 1.04 2.64
N PHE A 108 4.02 0.01 3.17
CA PHE A 108 2.58 -0.20 2.97
C PHE A 108 1.79 1.05 3.37
N GLY A 109 2.01 1.60 4.57
CA GLY A 109 1.35 2.82 5.03
C GLY A 109 1.55 3.98 4.05
N ILE A 110 2.80 4.24 3.65
CA ILE A 110 3.14 5.34 2.75
C ILE A 110 2.52 5.15 1.35
N VAL A 111 2.59 3.95 0.77
CA VAL A 111 2.02 3.69 -0.58
C VAL A 111 0.50 3.78 -0.54
N MET A 112 -0.15 3.41 0.56
CA MET A 112 -1.58 3.63 0.75
C MET A 112 -1.96 5.12 0.76
N LEU A 113 -1.09 6.03 1.20
CA LEU A 113 -1.33 7.49 1.13
C LEU A 113 -1.52 7.99 -0.30
N PHE A 114 -1.04 7.27 -1.33
CA PHE A 114 -1.23 7.66 -2.73
C PHE A 114 -2.71 7.75 -3.13
N HIS A 115 -3.59 7.00 -2.45
CA HIS A 115 -5.03 7.08 -2.63
C HIS A 115 -5.67 8.35 -2.05
N TYR A 116 -4.92 9.11 -1.25
CA TYR A 116 -5.33 10.31 -0.52
C TYR A 116 -4.66 11.59 -1.04
N VAL A 117 -4.02 11.55 -2.21
CA VAL A 117 -3.43 12.77 -2.79
C VAL A 117 -4.54 13.60 -3.42
N ASP A 118 -5.23 14.38 -2.58
CA ASP A 118 -6.35 15.27 -2.91
C ASP A 118 -6.31 16.55 -2.04
N GLU A 119 -7.23 17.51 -2.30
CA GLU A 119 -7.29 18.80 -1.59
C GLU A 119 -7.48 18.64 -0.08
N GLU A 120 -8.23 17.63 0.34
CA GLU A 120 -8.57 17.39 1.74
C GLU A 120 -7.36 16.91 2.55
N HIS A 121 -6.48 16.09 1.94
CA HIS A 121 -5.42 15.39 2.65
C HIS A 121 -4.01 15.90 2.35
N ILE A 122 -3.82 16.73 1.32
CA ILE A 122 -2.47 17.15 0.88
C ILE A 122 -1.62 17.71 2.01
N ASP A 123 -2.20 18.54 2.89
CA ASP A 123 -1.46 19.16 3.98
C ASP A 123 -1.05 18.11 5.04
N ALA A 124 -1.90 17.10 5.30
CA ALA A 124 -1.56 15.98 6.17
C ALA A 124 -0.47 15.07 5.56
N LEU A 125 -0.50 14.82 4.25
CA LEU A 125 0.54 14.05 3.55
C LEU A 125 1.90 14.73 3.66
N LEU A 126 1.97 16.05 3.46
CA LEU A 126 3.21 16.81 3.59
C LEU A 126 3.69 16.84 5.07
N ALA A 127 2.78 16.92 6.04
CA ALA A 127 3.12 16.81 7.46
C ALA A 127 3.69 15.42 7.82
N HIS A 128 3.19 14.35 7.22
CA HIS A 128 3.80 13.02 7.37
C HIS A 128 5.22 12.96 6.80
N ALA A 129 5.48 13.66 5.70
CA ALA A 129 6.84 13.74 5.14
C ALA A 129 7.80 14.50 6.06
N ASP A 130 7.35 15.55 6.78
CA ASP A 130 8.16 16.30 7.75
C ASP A 130 8.57 15.44 8.96
N THR A 131 7.67 14.59 9.42
CA THR A 131 7.89 13.75 10.60
C THR A 131 8.50 12.40 10.26
N PHE A 132 8.69 12.11 8.97
CA PHE A 132 9.23 10.83 8.51
C PHE A 132 10.68 10.66 8.92
N SER A 133 10.95 9.60 9.67
CA SER A 133 12.30 9.21 10.06
C SER A 133 12.42 7.70 10.03
N HIS A 134 13.03 7.17 8.97
CA HIS A 134 13.26 5.74 8.81
C HIS A 134 14.48 5.49 7.92
N ASP A 135 15.40 4.63 8.36
CA ASP A 135 16.67 4.39 7.66
C ASP A 135 16.56 3.41 6.49
N ALA A 136 15.52 2.58 6.47
CA ALA A 136 15.36 1.55 5.45
C ALA A 136 15.14 2.15 4.06
N TYR A 137 15.82 1.58 3.08
CA TYR A 137 15.89 2.08 1.71
C TYR A 137 14.51 2.17 1.03
N TYR A 138 13.72 1.09 1.11
CA TYR A 138 12.41 1.05 0.43
C TYR A 138 11.34 1.92 1.12
N ALA A 139 11.47 2.18 2.42
CA ALA A 139 10.63 3.15 3.12
C ALA A 139 10.93 4.58 2.63
N ARG A 140 12.20 4.96 2.54
CA ARG A 140 12.65 6.27 2.04
C ARG A 140 12.27 6.48 0.57
N MET A 141 12.41 5.45 -0.27
CA MET A 141 11.95 5.51 -1.67
C MET A 141 10.43 5.75 -1.77
N ALA A 142 9.63 5.08 -0.96
CA ALA A 142 8.18 5.29 -0.96
C ALA A 142 7.81 6.72 -0.56
N MET A 143 8.49 7.29 0.45
CA MET A 143 8.26 8.68 0.86
C MET A 143 8.65 9.67 -0.25
N ALA A 144 9.80 9.51 -0.88
CA ALA A 144 10.20 10.33 -2.00
C ALA A 144 9.21 10.23 -3.18
N TRP A 145 8.68 9.04 -3.45
CA TRP A 145 7.66 8.83 -4.46
C TRP A 145 6.34 9.52 -4.10
N MET A 146 5.89 9.42 -2.85
CA MET A 146 4.71 10.12 -2.36
C MET A 146 4.83 11.64 -2.57
N ILE A 147 5.96 12.24 -2.19
CA ILE A 147 6.24 13.66 -2.38
C ILE A 147 6.20 14.03 -3.88
N SER A 148 6.75 13.19 -4.77
CA SER A 148 6.71 13.43 -6.20
C SER A 148 5.28 13.42 -6.77
N ILE A 149 4.41 12.53 -6.29
CA ILE A 149 2.99 12.50 -6.68
C ILE A 149 2.27 13.76 -6.15
N CYS A 150 2.56 14.18 -4.91
CA CYS A 150 2.05 15.43 -4.37
C CYS A 150 2.48 16.63 -5.24
N PHE A 151 3.74 16.67 -5.67
CA PHE A 151 4.23 17.72 -6.54
C PHE A 151 3.51 17.77 -7.90
N ILE A 152 3.28 16.61 -8.52
CA ILE A 152 2.56 16.54 -9.81
C ILE A 152 1.14 17.08 -9.68
N LYS A 153 0.43 16.77 -8.58
CA LYS A 153 -0.98 17.18 -8.39
C LYS A 153 -1.13 18.57 -7.74
N PHE A 154 -0.23 18.95 -6.85
CA PHE A 154 -0.27 20.17 -6.04
C PHE A 154 1.09 20.88 -6.04
N PRO A 155 1.58 21.35 -7.20
CA PRO A 155 2.95 21.86 -7.36
C PRO A 155 3.25 23.04 -6.44
N GLU A 156 2.33 23.98 -6.28
CA GLU A 156 2.56 25.17 -5.45
C GLU A 156 2.68 24.86 -3.96
N LYS A 157 1.78 24.01 -3.43
CA LYS A 157 1.81 23.57 -2.03
C LYS A 157 3.09 22.77 -1.75
N THR A 158 3.41 21.82 -2.61
CA THR A 158 4.58 20.96 -2.44
C THR A 158 5.89 21.75 -2.57
N MET A 159 5.97 22.72 -3.48
CA MET A 159 7.14 23.59 -3.60
C MET A 159 7.36 24.48 -2.38
N LYS A 160 6.29 24.99 -1.76
CA LYS A 160 6.39 25.73 -0.49
C LYS A 160 6.98 24.86 0.63
N TYR A 161 6.59 23.59 0.65
CA TYR A 161 7.12 22.59 1.57
C TYR A 161 8.60 22.29 1.32
N LEU A 162 9.04 22.07 0.06
CA LEU A 162 10.39 21.68 -0.29
C LEU A 162 11.43 22.80 -0.16
N LYS A 163 11.05 24.06 -0.34
CA LYS A 163 11.98 25.20 -0.29
C LYS A 163 12.74 25.36 1.03
N PRO A 164 12.15 25.20 2.23
CA PRO A 164 12.89 25.25 3.49
C PRO A 164 13.90 24.10 3.64
N VAL A 165 13.59 22.92 3.10
CA VAL A 165 14.43 21.70 3.22
C VAL A 165 15.74 21.83 2.42
N SER A 166 15.74 22.63 1.35
CA SER A 166 16.94 22.80 0.50
C SER A 166 18.06 23.66 1.11
N TYR A 167 17.80 24.36 2.23
CA TYR A 167 18.75 25.26 2.90
C TYR A 167 19.35 24.70 4.20
N THR A 168 19.04 23.45 4.55
CA THR A 168 19.51 22.80 5.78
C THR A 168 20.65 21.80 5.57
N HIS A 169 21.40 21.90 4.46
CA HIS A 169 22.60 21.10 4.18
C HIS A 169 23.84 21.98 4.10
#